data_17d44e1e5f5a6ddf6dd0d736316f6dc6
#
_entry.id   17d44e1e5f5a6ddf6dd0d736316f6dc6
#
_cell.length_a   1.000
_cell.length_b   1.000
_cell.length_c   1.000
_cell.angle_alpha   90.00
_cell.angle_beta   90.00
_cell.angle_gamma   90.00
#
_symmetry.space_group_name_H-M   'P 1'
#
loop_
_entity.id
_entity.type
_entity.pdbx_description
1 polymer ?
#
loop_
_entity_poly.entity_id
_entity_poly.type
_entity_poly.pdbx_seq_one_letter_code
_entity_poly.pdbx_strand_id
1 'polypeptide(L)'
;MLAIIMAITITADPYHYFGTNWTGDYAGGERQLKLRNQRRYPHEGLLLGNSKIGYIDPTSLAGPRFFNAAFAGALPEEIYYYLRQSLNNQKLVVIGFDLEMFNEGLYPFRSEKEFVAQTEISSIDQLIGWPVLRLSIKSLYRFLSGTPSHTNANGMTNLEEAFKRDRQMKALQNDPRAVKPQLVVAYNNLYREFRFSKXRLHILQSIRMLLDEHKIKHVVLINPISHHVMELIKAHSLEAALDRLRRELRRSFTNMHDFSRVALDRPATFFSFDPVHYKPSLGKELVNGALCDFVNHSGGALRNHFKQCPAKITNKKP
;
A
#
# COMPACT_ATOMS: atom_id res chain seq x y z
N MET A 1 -17.34 29.65 -21.30
CA MET A 1 -16.05 29.13 -20.79
C MET A 1 -16.22 28.29 -19.52
N LEU A 2 -16.84 28.83 -18.47
CA LEU A 2 -17.03 28.11 -17.19
C LEU A 2 -17.74 26.75 -17.38
N ALA A 3 -18.83 26.70 -18.14
CA ALA A 3 -19.57 25.45 -18.39
C ALA A 3 -18.70 24.37 -19.07
N ILE A 4 -17.78 24.79 -19.96
CA ILE A 4 -16.84 23.85 -20.62
C ILE A 4 -15.84 23.29 -19.60
N ILE A 5 -15.31 24.15 -18.72
CA ILE A 5 -14.39 23.72 -17.64
C ILE A 5 -15.10 22.68 -16.76
N MET A 6 -16.31 22.99 -16.31
CA MET A 6 -17.12 22.09 -15.48
C MET A 6 -17.40 20.75 -16.19
N ALA A 7 -17.76 20.79 -17.48
CA ALA A 7 -18.01 19.59 -18.27
C ALA A 7 -16.74 18.69 -18.31
N ILE A 8 -15.58 19.31 -18.57
CA ILE A 8 -14.29 18.58 -18.61
C ILE A 8 -13.97 17.96 -17.25
N THR A 9 -14.08 18.74 -16.17
CA THR A 9 -13.72 18.28 -14.83
C THR A 9 -14.68 17.18 -14.32
N ILE A 10 -15.97 17.31 -14.60
CA ILE A 10 -16.98 16.31 -14.22
C ILE A 10 -16.76 15.01 -15.02
N THR A 11 -16.57 15.11 -16.33
CA THR A 11 -16.44 13.94 -17.20
C THR A 11 -15.15 13.15 -16.91
N ALA A 12 -14.02 13.85 -16.80
CA ALA A 12 -12.73 13.20 -16.50
C ALA A 12 -12.64 12.74 -15.05
N ASP A 13 -13.17 13.52 -14.11
CA ASP A 13 -13.27 13.24 -12.68
C ASP A 13 -12.01 12.53 -12.13
N PRO A 14 -10.80 13.13 -12.25
CA PRO A 14 -9.55 12.44 -11.90
C PRO A 14 -9.43 12.08 -10.42
N TYR A 15 -10.20 12.74 -9.55
CA TYR A 15 -10.26 12.45 -8.11
C TYR A 15 -11.44 11.53 -7.74
N HIS A 16 -12.22 11.09 -8.74
CA HIS A 16 -13.42 10.27 -8.53
C HIS A 16 -14.42 10.91 -7.55
N TYR A 17 -14.54 12.23 -7.60
CA TYR A 17 -15.40 13.00 -6.71
C TYR A 17 -16.88 12.85 -7.08
N PHE A 18 -17.19 12.99 -8.38
CA PHE A 18 -18.55 12.89 -8.91
C PHE A 18 -18.98 11.45 -9.17
N GLY A 19 -18.02 10.53 -9.29
CA GLY A 19 -18.30 9.13 -9.63
C GLY A 19 -18.43 8.89 -11.13
N THR A 20 -18.11 9.86 -11.94
CA THR A 20 -18.23 9.77 -13.40
C THR A 20 -17.02 9.13 -14.05
N ASN A 21 -15.84 9.56 -13.72
CA ASN A 21 -14.51 9.12 -14.23
C ASN A 21 -14.58 8.27 -15.52
N TRP A 22 -15.04 8.89 -16.58
CA TRP A 22 -15.20 8.24 -17.89
C TRP A 22 -13.87 7.75 -18.46
N THR A 23 -12.77 8.43 -18.12
CA THR A 23 -11.45 8.09 -18.65
C THR A 23 -10.84 6.82 -18.01
N GLY A 24 -11.30 6.41 -16.84
CA GLY A 24 -10.65 5.34 -16.06
C GLY A 24 -9.29 5.73 -15.49
N ASP A 25 -8.86 6.99 -15.66
CA ASP A 25 -7.56 7.48 -15.14
C ASP A 25 -7.76 8.15 -13.76
N TYR A 26 -7.36 7.45 -12.73
CA TYR A 26 -7.43 7.93 -11.35
C TYR A 26 -6.11 8.62 -11.02
N ALA A 27 -6.09 9.96 -11.22
CA ALA A 27 -4.86 10.77 -11.17
C ALA A 27 -4.74 11.65 -9.92
N GLY A 28 -5.71 11.59 -9.01
CA GLY A 28 -5.70 12.37 -7.78
C GLY A 28 -4.69 11.91 -6.75
N GLY A 29 -4.55 12.63 -5.66
CA GLY A 29 -3.71 12.23 -4.53
C GLY A 29 -4.17 10.89 -3.94
N GLU A 30 -3.24 9.98 -3.69
CA GLU A 30 -3.58 8.59 -3.30
C GLU A 30 -4.52 8.52 -2.09
N ARG A 31 -4.27 9.33 -1.06
CA ARG A 31 -5.09 9.33 0.17
C ARG A 31 -6.55 9.66 -0.11
N GLN A 32 -6.79 10.73 -0.87
CA GLN A 32 -8.13 11.18 -1.26
C GLN A 32 -8.82 10.16 -2.18
N LEU A 33 -8.08 9.77 -3.19
CA LEU A 33 -8.58 8.92 -4.26
C LEU A 33 -8.99 7.54 -3.73
N LYS A 34 -8.15 6.94 -2.88
CA LYS A 34 -8.39 5.58 -2.38
C LYS A 34 -9.61 5.50 -1.46
N LEU A 35 -9.85 6.51 -0.62
CA LEU A 35 -11.06 6.58 0.20
C LEU A 35 -12.33 6.65 -0.65
N ARG A 36 -12.31 7.44 -1.74
CA ARG A 36 -13.46 7.58 -2.64
C ARG A 36 -13.67 6.33 -3.49
N ASN A 37 -12.60 5.81 -4.09
CA ASN A 37 -12.67 4.61 -4.93
C ASN A 37 -13.14 3.40 -4.13
N GLN A 38 -12.66 3.25 -2.89
CA GLN A 38 -13.07 2.15 -2.02
C GLN A 38 -14.59 2.12 -1.83
N ARG A 39 -15.20 3.27 -1.58
CA ARG A 39 -16.65 3.37 -1.36
C ARG A 39 -17.48 2.93 -2.57
N ARG A 40 -16.89 3.00 -3.77
CA ARG A 40 -17.56 2.66 -5.04
C ARG A 40 -17.18 1.29 -5.59
N TYR A 41 -16.05 0.74 -5.15
CA TYR A 41 -15.57 -0.55 -5.62
C TYR A 41 -16.14 -1.67 -4.74
N PRO A 42 -16.91 -2.63 -5.32
CA PRO A 42 -17.42 -3.75 -4.53
C PRO A 42 -16.27 -4.60 -3.99
N HIS A 43 -16.18 -4.72 -2.66
CA HIS A 43 -15.11 -5.47 -2.00
C HIS A 43 -15.53 -5.89 -0.59
N GLU A 44 -14.92 -6.96 -0.10
CA GLU A 44 -15.07 -7.45 1.27
C GLU A 44 -13.71 -7.56 1.97
N GLY A 45 -12.62 -7.33 1.23
CA GLY A 45 -11.26 -7.34 1.75
C GLY A 45 -10.54 -6.03 1.47
N LEU A 46 -9.60 -5.65 2.35
CA LEU A 46 -8.72 -4.49 2.16
C LEU A 46 -7.26 -4.91 2.26
N LEU A 47 -6.43 -4.32 1.38
CA LEU A 47 -4.97 -4.32 1.53
C LEU A 47 -4.57 -2.93 2.03
N LEU A 48 -3.81 -2.86 3.10
CA LEU A 48 -3.31 -1.62 3.70
C LEU A 48 -1.80 -1.69 3.90
N GLY A 49 -1.17 -0.54 3.89
CA GLY A 49 0.28 -0.43 4.04
C GLY A 49 0.82 0.72 3.19
N ASN A 50 2.12 0.73 3.00
CA ASN A 50 2.78 1.75 2.17
C ASN A 50 2.84 1.32 0.68
N SER A 51 3.68 1.98 -0.10
CA SER A 51 3.82 1.72 -1.55
C SER A 51 4.15 0.26 -1.88
N LYS A 52 4.86 -0.47 -0.99
CA LYS A 52 5.21 -1.87 -1.24
C LYS A 52 3.95 -2.75 -1.38
N ILE A 53 2.92 -2.49 -0.56
CA ILE A 53 1.61 -3.14 -0.67
C ILE A 53 0.80 -2.54 -1.82
N GLY A 54 0.96 -1.25 -2.09
CA GLY A 54 0.21 -0.52 -3.12
C GLY A 54 0.33 -1.11 -4.52
N TYR A 55 1.41 -1.82 -4.81
CA TYR A 55 1.68 -2.41 -6.13
C TYR A 55 1.14 -3.84 -6.30
N ILE A 56 0.54 -4.42 -5.26
CA ILE A 56 -0.02 -5.78 -5.34
C ILE A 56 -1.40 -5.70 -6.00
N ASP A 57 -1.60 -6.49 -7.05
CA ASP A 57 -2.91 -6.60 -7.70
C ASP A 57 -3.89 -7.36 -6.81
N PRO A 58 -4.92 -6.68 -6.26
CA PRO A 58 -5.86 -7.34 -5.36
C PRO A 58 -6.71 -8.41 -6.04
N THR A 59 -6.85 -8.37 -7.38
CA THR A 59 -7.63 -9.40 -8.11
C THR A 59 -6.89 -10.72 -8.22
N SER A 60 -5.58 -10.73 -7.94
CA SER A 60 -4.74 -11.93 -8.01
C SER A 60 -4.66 -12.68 -6.68
N LEU A 61 -5.37 -12.19 -5.65
CA LEU A 61 -5.27 -12.74 -4.30
C LEU A 61 -6.34 -13.78 -4.02
N ALA A 62 -5.98 -14.76 -3.19
CA ALA A 62 -6.92 -15.74 -2.64
C ALA A 62 -7.82 -15.06 -1.59
N GLY A 63 -9.09 -15.42 -1.58
CA GLY A 63 -10.01 -14.93 -0.56
C GLY A 63 -11.15 -14.09 -1.11
N PRO A 64 -11.69 -13.19 -0.31
CA PRO A 64 -12.74 -12.30 -0.77
C PRO A 64 -12.21 -11.29 -1.78
N ARG A 65 -13.09 -10.61 -2.48
CA ARG A 65 -12.68 -9.54 -3.39
C ARG A 65 -12.02 -8.41 -2.61
N PHE A 66 -10.77 -8.12 -2.90
CA PHE A 66 -9.98 -7.09 -2.21
C PHE A 66 -10.00 -5.76 -2.96
N PHE A 67 -9.91 -4.66 -2.20
CA PHE A 67 -9.53 -3.33 -2.68
C PHE A 67 -8.14 -3.00 -2.13
N ASN A 68 -7.26 -2.45 -2.98
CA ASN A 68 -5.92 -2.03 -2.54
C ASN A 68 -5.97 -0.59 -2.03
N ALA A 69 -6.05 -0.44 -0.71
CA ALA A 69 -6.13 0.84 -0.01
C ALA A 69 -4.76 1.37 0.44
N ALA A 70 -3.67 0.67 0.12
CA ALA A 70 -2.32 1.10 0.49
C ALA A 70 -1.89 2.33 -0.33
N PHE A 71 -1.12 3.23 0.27
CA PHE A 71 -0.66 4.46 -0.38
C PHE A 71 0.78 4.79 0.00
N ALA A 72 1.48 5.51 -0.90
CA ALA A 72 2.89 5.82 -0.74
C ALA A 72 3.17 6.55 0.58
N GLY A 73 4.19 6.09 1.30
CA GLY A 73 4.61 6.70 2.55
C GLY A 73 3.58 6.64 3.68
N ALA A 74 2.66 5.66 3.65
CA ALA A 74 1.68 5.48 4.73
C ALA A 74 2.36 5.25 6.06
N LEU A 75 1.81 5.85 7.12
CA LEU A 75 2.27 5.69 8.51
C LEU A 75 1.19 4.95 9.31
N PRO A 76 1.54 4.29 10.43
CA PRO A 76 0.55 3.54 11.20
C PRO A 76 -0.67 4.37 11.61
N GLU A 77 -0.47 5.62 12.01
CA GLU A 77 -1.57 6.53 12.36
C GLU A 77 -2.48 6.82 11.17
N GLU A 78 -1.92 6.94 9.96
CA GLU A 78 -2.72 7.17 8.75
C GLU A 78 -3.54 5.93 8.37
N ILE A 79 -2.97 4.73 8.57
CA ILE A 79 -3.69 3.45 8.39
C ILE A 79 -4.87 3.40 9.37
N TYR A 80 -4.67 3.80 10.63
CA TYR A 80 -5.73 3.86 11.62
C TYR A 80 -6.84 4.83 11.22
N TYR A 81 -6.49 6.05 10.79
CA TYR A 81 -7.48 7.06 10.37
C TYR A 81 -8.23 6.61 9.11
N TYR A 82 -7.52 5.97 8.19
CA TYR A 82 -8.13 5.39 6.99
C TYR A 82 -9.19 4.35 7.38
N LEU A 83 -8.84 3.41 8.24
CA LEU A 83 -9.77 2.39 8.73
C LEU A 83 -10.99 3.03 9.39
N ARG A 84 -10.79 4.00 10.28
CA ARG A 84 -11.90 4.71 10.95
C ARG A 84 -12.90 5.32 9.97
N GLN A 85 -12.42 5.80 8.81
CA GLN A 85 -13.27 6.46 7.81
C GLN A 85 -13.87 5.49 6.79
N SER A 86 -13.32 4.29 6.68
CA SER A 86 -13.60 3.42 5.54
C SER A 86 -14.22 2.08 5.90
N LEU A 87 -14.16 1.65 7.17
CA LEU A 87 -14.73 0.37 7.57
C LEU A 87 -16.25 0.38 7.44
N ASN A 88 -16.79 -0.65 6.78
CA ASN A 88 -18.22 -0.83 6.57
C ASN A 88 -18.53 -2.34 6.52
N ASN A 89 -18.35 -2.97 5.38
CA ASN A 89 -18.74 -4.37 5.15
C ASN A 89 -17.54 -5.29 4.97
N GLN A 90 -16.33 -4.85 5.34
CA GLN A 90 -15.13 -5.66 5.18
C GLN A 90 -15.14 -6.86 6.12
N LYS A 91 -14.75 -8.01 5.61
CA LYS A 91 -14.60 -9.26 6.36
C LYS A 91 -13.15 -9.57 6.70
N LEU A 92 -12.21 -8.99 5.92
CA LEU A 92 -10.80 -9.33 6.05
C LEU A 92 -9.93 -8.13 5.67
N VAL A 93 -8.92 -7.85 6.50
CA VAL A 93 -7.94 -6.77 6.26
C VAL A 93 -6.54 -7.38 6.29
N VAL A 94 -5.72 -7.05 5.28
CA VAL A 94 -4.29 -7.39 5.25
C VAL A 94 -3.52 -6.08 5.43
N ILE A 95 -2.58 -6.05 6.38
CA ILE A 95 -1.80 -4.83 6.66
C ILE A 95 -0.30 -5.14 6.57
N GLY A 96 0.41 -4.45 5.67
CA GLY A 96 1.86 -4.54 5.58
C GLY A 96 2.55 -3.41 6.33
N PHE A 97 3.46 -3.77 7.22
CA PHE A 97 4.29 -2.82 7.96
C PHE A 97 5.76 -2.95 7.56
N ASP A 98 6.48 -1.85 7.75
CA ASP A 98 7.93 -1.73 7.52
C ASP A 98 8.58 -1.00 8.69
N LEU A 99 9.88 -1.24 8.90
CA LEU A 99 10.63 -0.58 9.97
C LEU A 99 10.56 0.94 9.85
N GLU A 100 10.72 1.47 8.63
CA GLU A 100 10.72 2.92 8.37
C GLU A 100 9.41 3.62 8.74
N MET A 101 8.29 2.89 8.77
CA MET A 101 7.01 3.45 9.19
C MET A 101 7.00 3.83 10.68
N PHE A 102 7.95 3.31 11.45
CA PHE A 102 8.08 3.57 12.89
C PHE A 102 9.15 4.60 13.22
N ASN A 103 9.71 5.26 12.20
CA ASN A 103 10.74 6.29 12.38
C ASN A 103 10.10 7.67 12.62
N GLU A 104 10.16 8.19 13.84
CA GLU A 104 9.71 9.56 14.15
C GLU A 104 10.80 10.61 13.93
N GLY A 105 12.03 10.19 13.70
CA GLY A 105 13.14 11.11 13.40
C GLY A 105 12.94 11.84 12.08
N LEU A 106 12.47 11.12 11.05
CA LEU A 106 12.23 11.70 9.74
C LEU A 106 10.74 11.95 9.46
N TYR A 107 9.86 11.14 10.04
CA TYR A 107 8.42 11.23 9.81
C TYR A 107 7.70 11.61 11.11
N PRO A 108 7.46 12.90 11.36
CA PRO A 108 6.69 13.34 12.51
C PRO A 108 5.31 12.66 12.54
N PHE A 109 4.77 12.49 13.73
CA PHE A 109 3.43 11.93 13.91
C PHE A 109 2.40 12.85 13.25
N ARG A 110 1.54 12.27 12.41
CA ARG A 110 0.47 13.01 11.71
C ARG A 110 -0.83 12.91 12.49
N SER A 111 -1.46 14.05 12.71
CA SER A 111 -2.77 14.09 13.35
C SER A 111 -3.88 13.66 12.39
N GLU A 112 -5.03 13.27 12.95
CA GLU A 112 -6.21 12.93 12.14
C GLU A 112 -6.67 14.14 11.31
N LYS A 113 -6.61 15.34 11.90
CA LYS A 113 -6.96 16.59 11.20
C LYS A 113 -6.10 16.79 9.95
N GLU A 114 -4.80 16.54 10.05
CA GLU A 114 -3.89 16.62 8.89
C GLU A 114 -4.23 15.57 7.83
N PHE A 115 -4.56 14.35 8.26
CA PHE A 115 -4.94 13.28 7.33
C PHE A 115 -6.24 13.66 6.61
N VAL A 116 -7.26 14.13 7.35
CA VAL A 116 -8.54 14.57 6.78
C VAL A 116 -8.33 15.73 5.80
N ALA A 117 -7.52 16.72 6.18
CA ALA A 117 -7.20 17.85 5.29
C ALA A 117 -6.57 17.41 3.96
N GLN A 118 -5.80 16.30 3.98
CA GLN A 118 -5.23 15.72 2.77
C GLN A 118 -6.24 14.91 1.96
N THR A 119 -7.37 14.51 2.55
CA THR A 119 -8.38 13.69 1.87
C THR A 119 -9.57 14.48 1.34
N GLU A 120 -9.71 15.75 1.76
CA GLU A 120 -10.80 16.62 1.35
C GLU A 120 -10.34 17.66 0.32
N ILE A 121 -11.20 17.96 -0.62
CA ILE A 121 -11.06 19.06 -1.59
C ILE A 121 -12.43 19.74 -1.67
N SER A 122 -12.48 21.06 -1.65
CA SER A 122 -13.75 21.78 -1.70
C SER A 122 -14.52 21.45 -2.99
N SER A 123 -15.83 21.42 -2.92
CA SER A 123 -16.71 21.15 -4.07
C SER A 123 -16.47 22.13 -5.22
N ILE A 124 -16.20 23.39 -4.90
CA ILE A 124 -15.92 24.43 -5.90
C ILE A 124 -14.60 24.14 -6.60
N ASP A 125 -13.54 23.78 -5.84
CA ASP A 125 -12.25 23.43 -6.43
C ASP A 125 -12.34 22.17 -7.31
N GLN A 126 -13.22 21.23 -6.97
CA GLN A 126 -13.47 20.04 -7.79
C GLN A 126 -14.09 20.41 -9.15
N LEU A 127 -14.92 21.43 -9.18
CA LEU A 127 -15.63 21.86 -10.40
C LEU A 127 -14.77 22.75 -11.31
N ILE A 128 -14.09 23.74 -10.73
CA ILE A 128 -13.45 24.81 -11.51
C ILE A 128 -11.98 25.08 -11.10
N GLY A 129 -11.45 24.35 -10.12
CA GLY A 129 -10.08 24.56 -9.66
C GLY A 129 -9.03 24.24 -10.73
N TRP A 130 -8.05 25.11 -10.89
CA TRP A 130 -6.98 24.92 -11.87
C TRP A 130 -6.26 23.58 -11.72
N PRO A 131 -5.88 23.11 -10.50
CA PRO A 131 -5.23 21.80 -10.37
C PRO A 131 -6.10 20.64 -10.90
N VAL A 132 -7.42 20.69 -10.64
CA VAL A 132 -8.35 19.65 -11.10
C VAL A 132 -8.49 19.71 -12.62
N LEU A 133 -8.67 20.89 -13.20
CA LEU A 133 -8.76 21.07 -14.66
C LEU A 133 -7.50 20.52 -15.36
N ARG A 134 -6.31 20.86 -14.84
CA ARG A 134 -5.03 20.37 -15.39
C ARG A 134 -4.96 18.84 -15.36
N LEU A 135 -5.38 18.22 -14.25
CA LEU A 135 -5.41 16.75 -14.14
C LEU A 135 -6.47 16.15 -15.06
N SER A 136 -7.62 16.80 -15.20
CA SER A 136 -8.70 16.34 -16.10
C SER A 136 -8.24 16.32 -17.56
N ILE A 137 -7.56 17.38 -18.00
CA ILE A 137 -6.99 17.44 -19.35
C ILE A 137 -5.95 16.33 -19.52
N LYS A 138 -5.10 16.12 -18.52
CA LYS A 138 -4.08 15.07 -18.54
C LYS A 138 -4.73 13.67 -18.61
N SER A 139 -5.82 13.44 -17.86
CA SER A 139 -6.56 12.18 -17.89
C SER A 139 -7.19 11.92 -19.26
N LEU A 140 -7.78 12.95 -19.86
CA LEU A 140 -8.32 12.87 -21.22
C LEU A 140 -7.22 12.53 -22.25
N TYR A 141 -6.07 13.22 -22.15
CA TYR A 141 -4.93 12.96 -23.02
C TYR A 141 -4.45 11.51 -22.88
N ARG A 142 -4.32 11.01 -21.66
CA ARG A 142 -3.92 9.61 -21.40
C ARG A 142 -4.93 8.63 -22.01
N PHE A 143 -6.21 8.88 -21.81
CA PHE A 143 -7.28 8.06 -22.36
C PHE A 143 -7.16 7.99 -23.89
N LEU A 144 -7.03 9.16 -24.55
CA LEU A 144 -6.92 9.24 -26.02
C LEU A 144 -5.65 8.61 -26.55
N SER A 145 -4.54 8.68 -25.79
CA SER A 145 -3.25 8.10 -26.20
C SER A 145 -3.09 6.63 -25.82
N GLY A 146 -4.09 6.02 -25.18
CA GLY A 146 -3.99 4.64 -24.71
C GLY A 146 -2.97 4.44 -23.57
N THR A 147 -2.57 5.53 -22.88
CA THR A 147 -1.60 5.43 -21.78
C THR A 147 -2.29 4.88 -20.53
N PRO A 148 -1.79 3.78 -19.94
CA PRO A 148 -2.43 3.20 -18.75
C PRO A 148 -2.52 4.16 -17.57
N SER A 149 -3.54 3.99 -16.77
CA SER A 149 -3.74 4.75 -15.52
C SER A 149 -2.62 4.46 -14.51
N HIS A 150 -2.27 5.47 -13.72
CA HIS A 150 -1.34 5.30 -12.59
C HIS A 150 -1.98 4.47 -11.47
N THR A 151 -3.25 4.67 -11.21
CA THR A 151 -4.02 3.91 -10.21
C THR A 151 -5.22 3.28 -10.89
N ASN A 152 -5.46 2.00 -10.63
CA ASN A 152 -6.59 1.26 -11.17
C ASN A 152 -7.84 1.42 -10.30
N ALA A 153 -9.01 1.10 -10.85
CA ALA A 153 -10.28 1.17 -10.10
C ALA A 153 -10.28 0.31 -8.83
N ASN A 154 -9.53 -0.80 -8.82
CA ASN A 154 -9.37 -1.68 -7.65
C ASN A 154 -8.38 -1.15 -6.61
N GLY A 155 -7.87 0.06 -6.81
CA GLY A 155 -6.93 0.74 -5.93
C GLY A 155 -5.45 0.42 -6.17
N MET A 156 -5.11 -0.56 -6.99
CA MET A 156 -3.71 -0.90 -7.28
C MET A 156 -2.99 0.28 -7.94
N THR A 157 -1.81 0.59 -7.46
CA THR A 157 -0.90 1.54 -8.11
C THR A 157 -0.05 0.79 -9.13
N ASN A 158 -0.01 1.27 -10.38
CA ASN A 158 0.72 0.62 -11.47
C ASN A 158 2.18 1.05 -11.46
N LEU A 159 3.00 0.29 -10.77
CA LEU A 159 4.42 0.60 -10.58
C LEU A 159 5.21 0.57 -11.90
N GLU A 160 4.93 -0.40 -12.77
CA GLU A 160 5.64 -0.51 -14.06
C GLU A 160 5.40 0.72 -14.92
N GLU A 161 4.16 1.23 -14.93
CA GLU A 161 3.84 2.45 -15.68
C GLU A 161 4.50 3.68 -15.07
N ALA A 162 4.57 3.74 -13.73
CA ALA A 162 5.29 4.81 -13.05
C ALA A 162 6.78 4.80 -13.45
N PHE A 163 7.40 3.62 -13.48
CA PHE A 163 8.82 3.46 -13.88
C PHE A 163 9.05 3.76 -15.36
N LYS A 164 8.17 3.32 -16.24
CA LYS A 164 8.28 3.60 -17.70
C LYS A 164 8.29 5.09 -18.02
N ARG A 165 7.63 5.90 -17.21
CA ARG A 165 7.54 7.36 -17.41
C ARG A 165 8.77 8.11 -16.91
N ASP A 166 9.52 7.52 -15.99
CA ASP A 166 10.73 8.14 -15.44
C ASP A 166 11.91 7.81 -16.36
N ARG A 167 12.49 8.84 -17.00
CA ARG A 167 13.62 8.66 -17.91
C ARG A 167 14.85 8.03 -17.25
N GLN A 168 15.09 8.37 -15.99
CA GLN A 168 16.19 7.77 -15.23
C GLN A 168 15.92 6.28 -15.00
N MET A 169 14.69 5.94 -14.67
CA MET A 169 14.30 4.55 -14.46
C MET A 169 14.41 3.73 -15.76
N LYS A 170 14.06 4.32 -16.90
CA LYS A 170 14.24 3.67 -18.21
C LYS A 170 15.70 3.36 -18.49
N ALA A 171 16.59 4.29 -18.21
CA ALA A 171 18.03 4.07 -18.38
C ALA A 171 18.56 2.97 -17.48
N LEU A 172 18.12 2.96 -16.21
CA LEU A 172 18.55 1.99 -15.22
C LEU A 172 17.99 0.58 -15.46
N GLN A 173 16.83 0.45 -16.10
CA GLN A 173 16.21 -0.85 -16.38
C GLN A 173 17.11 -1.77 -17.24
N ASN A 174 17.96 -1.18 -18.06
CA ASN A 174 18.84 -1.90 -18.97
C ASN A 174 20.20 -2.26 -18.35
N ASP A 175 20.47 -1.81 -17.11
CA ASP A 175 21.70 -2.13 -16.39
C ASP A 175 21.35 -2.90 -15.10
N PRO A 176 21.62 -4.19 -15.05
CA PRO A 176 21.26 -4.99 -13.87
C PRO A 176 22.07 -4.63 -12.60
N ARG A 177 23.11 -3.82 -12.74
CA ARG A 177 23.92 -3.36 -11.60
C ARG A 177 23.53 -1.97 -11.12
N ALA A 178 22.72 -1.24 -11.91
CA ALA A 178 22.35 0.11 -11.58
C ALA A 178 21.29 0.11 -10.48
N VAL A 179 21.57 0.78 -9.39
CA VAL A 179 20.61 1.09 -8.33
C VAL A 179 20.42 2.60 -8.35
N LYS A 180 19.19 3.06 -8.26
CA LYS A 180 18.92 4.51 -8.26
C LYS A 180 19.62 5.18 -7.07
N PRO A 181 20.70 5.97 -7.29
CA PRO A 181 21.49 6.50 -6.18
C PRO A 181 20.66 7.33 -5.19
N GLN A 182 19.67 8.07 -5.69
CA GLN A 182 18.78 8.87 -4.84
C GLN A 182 18.01 8.02 -3.82
N LEU A 183 17.63 6.80 -4.19
CA LEU A 183 16.94 5.88 -3.25
C LEU A 183 17.89 5.39 -2.17
N VAL A 184 19.12 5.06 -2.54
CA VAL A 184 20.16 4.64 -1.59
C VAL A 184 20.43 5.76 -0.57
N VAL A 185 20.64 6.98 -1.07
CA VAL A 185 20.89 8.15 -0.22
C VAL A 185 19.69 8.42 0.69
N ALA A 186 18.48 8.38 0.14
CA ALA A 186 17.25 8.63 0.91
C ALA A 186 17.09 7.61 2.06
N TYR A 187 17.32 6.32 1.78
CA TYR A 187 17.22 5.27 2.80
C TYR A 187 18.37 5.33 3.80
N ASN A 188 19.58 5.68 3.37
CA ASN A 188 20.69 5.91 4.28
C ASN A 188 20.37 7.03 5.27
N ASN A 189 19.82 8.15 4.79
CA ASN A 189 19.42 9.28 5.64
C ASN A 189 18.27 8.88 6.57
N LEU A 190 17.30 8.14 6.06
CA LEU A 190 16.16 7.63 6.83
C LEU A 190 16.64 6.82 8.06
N TYR A 191 17.61 5.92 7.86
CA TYR A 191 18.09 5.06 8.93
C TYR A 191 19.10 5.76 9.84
N ARG A 192 19.89 6.70 9.32
CA ARG A 192 20.82 7.49 10.15
C ARG A 192 20.09 8.29 11.23
N GLU A 193 18.91 8.82 10.91
CA GLU A 193 18.10 9.63 11.82
C GLU A 193 16.99 8.84 12.50
N PHE A 194 17.11 7.52 12.53
CA PHE A 194 16.06 6.64 13.03
C PHE A 194 15.83 6.83 14.54
N ARG A 195 14.60 7.16 14.89
CA ARG A 195 14.11 7.16 16.29
C ARG A 195 12.80 6.38 16.32
N PHE A 196 12.78 5.31 17.10
CA PHE A 196 11.63 4.39 17.17
C PHE A 196 10.45 5.06 17.90
N SER A 197 9.34 5.26 17.22
CA SER A 197 8.16 5.96 17.73
C SER A 197 7.36 5.08 18.68
N LYS A 198 7.25 5.52 19.89
CA LYS A 198 6.32 4.92 20.86
C LYS A 198 4.86 5.21 20.53
N UNK A 199 4.55 6.14 19.90
CA UNK A 199 3.33 6.45 19.54
C UNK A 199 2.72 5.55 18.64
N ARG A 200 3.54 5.31 17.75
CA ARG A 200 3.06 4.35 16.72
C ARG A 200 2.83 2.93 17.24
N LEU A 201 3.52 2.52 18.27
CA LEU A 201 3.22 1.23 18.91
C LEU A 201 1.81 1.22 19.54
N HIS A 202 1.39 2.32 20.15
CA HIS A 202 0.02 2.43 20.68
C HIS A 202 -1.02 2.40 19.55
N ILE A 203 -0.67 3.01 18.42
CA ILE A 203 -1.54 2.95 17.22
C ILE A 203 -1.77 1.51 16.75
N LEU A 204 -0.78 0.61 16.87
CA LEU A 204 -0.99 -0.80 16.53
C LEU A 204 -2.13 -1.41 17.37
N GLN A 205 -2.16 -1.08 18.67
CA GLN A 205 -3.22 -1.54 19.57
C GLN A 205 -4.58 -0.93 19.16
N SER A 206 -4.59 0.36 18.81
CA SER A 206 -5.80 1.05 18.33
C SER A 206 -6.34 0.41 17.04
N ILE A 207 -5.44 0.08 16.10
CA ILE A 207 -5.81 -0.64 14.87
C ILE A 207 -6.46 -2.00 15.23
N ARG A 208 -5.80 -2.76 16.10
CA ARG A 208 -6.30 -4.07 16.52
C ARG A 208 -7.68 -3.94 17.16
N MET A 209 -7.82 -3.03 18.15
CA MET A 209 -9.09 -2.82 18.86
C MET A 209 -10.21 -2.44 17.88
N LEU A 210 -9.93 -1.55 16.92
CA LEU A 210 -10.90 -1.15 15.91
C LEU A 210 -11.35 -2.34 15.05
N LEU A 211 -10.41 -3.18 14.61
CA LEU A 211 -10.73 -4.37 13.80
C LEU A 211 -11.53 -5.39 14.61
N ASP A 212 -11.17 -5.61 15.88
CA ASP A 212 -11.87 -6.53 16.78
C ASP A 212 -13.31 -6.03 17.08
N GLU A 213 -13.47 -4.72 17.33
CA GLU A 213 -14.78 -4.09 17.55
C GLU A 213 -15.72 -4.32 16.36
N HIS A 214 -15.19 -4.19 15.14
CA HIS A 214 -15.94 -4.42 13.91
C HIS A 214 -15.99 -5.91 13.49
N LYS A 215 -15.40 -6.82 14.29
CA LYS A 215 -15.34 -8.28 14.04
C LYS A 215 -14.67 -8.62 12.72
N ILE A 216 -13.72 -7.76 12.28
CA ILE A 216 -13.01 -7.92 11.01
C ILE A 216 -11.77 -8.81 11.24
N LYS A 217 -11.68 -9.88 10.47
CA LYS A 217 -10.49 -10.74 10.47
C LYS A 217 -9.31 -9.99 9.87
N HIS A 218 -8.12 -10.28 10.37
CA HIS A 218 -6.95 -9.54 9.89
C HIS A 218 -5.70 -10.43 9.81
N VAL A 219 -4.86 -10.12 8.83
CA VAL A 219 -3.54 -10.72 8.60
C VAL A 219 -2.54 -9.56 8.56
N VAL A 220 -1.48 -9.66 9.34
CA VAL A 220 -0.47 -8.60 9.43
C VAL A 220 0.86 -9.13 8.91
N LEU A 221 1.56 -8.31 8.13
CA LEU A 221 2.82 -8.68 7.49
C LEU A 221 3.93 -7.70 7.88
N ILE A 222 5.15 -8.21 8.07
CA ILE A 222 6.34 -7.38 7.86
C ILE A 222 6.77 -7.64 6.41
N ASN A 223 6.89 -6.57 5.63
CA ASN A 223 7.24 -6.65 4.22
C ASN A 223 8.66 -7.20 4.01
N PRO A 224 8.93 -7.84 2.87
CA PRO A 224 10.30 -8.25 2.51
C PRO A 224 11.26 -7.06 2.50
N ILE A 225 12.46 -7.30 3.01
CA ILE A 225 13.57 -6.35 3.02
C ILE A 225 14.62 -6.87 2.01
N SER A 226 15.08 -5.99 1.12
CA SER A 226 16.14 -6.36 0.19
C SER A 226 17.49 -6.49 0.92
N HIS A 227 18.46 -7.14 0.27
CA HIS A 227 19.82 -7.23 0.78
C HIS A 227 20.40 -5.83 1.05
N HIS A 228 20.25 -4.88 0.10
CA HIS A 228 20.75 -3.50 0.25
C HIS A 228 20.17 -2.80 1.47
N VAL A 229 18.85 -2.89 1.66
CA VAL A 229 18.17 -2.23 2.80
C VAL A 229 18.60 -2.92 4.11
N MET A 230 18.77 -4.24 4.10
CA MET A 230 19.24 -4.97 5.30
C MET A 230 20.66 -4.54 5.68
N GLU A 231 21.54 -4.31 4.69
CA GLU A 231 22.90 -3.82 4.96
C GLU A 231 22.87 -2.40 5.58
N LEU A 232 21.95 -1.54 5.14
CA LEU A 232 21.77 -0.22 5.77
C LEU A 232 21.24 -0.35 7.22
N ILE A 233 20.32 -1.26 7.47
CA ILE A 233 19.81 -1.54 8.83
C ILE A 233 20.98 -1.96 9.75
N LYS A 234 21.87 -2.84 9.29
CA LYS A 234 23.06 -3.26 10.02
C LYS A 234 24.04 -2.10 10.22
N ALA A 235 24.33 -1.35 9.14
CA ALA A 235 25.28 -0.24 9.17
C ALA A 235 24.89 0.83 10.20
N HIS A 236 23.58 0.99 10.43
CA HIS A 236 23.07 1.92 11.43
C HIS A 236 22.69 1.26 12.77
N SER A 237 23.08 -0.02 12.97
CA SER A 237 22.83 -0.79 14.22
C SER A 237 21.34 -0.86 14.60
N LEU A 238 20.45 -1.01 13.59
CA LEU A 238 18.99 -1.00 13.78
C LEU A 238 18.37 -2.40 13.84
N GLU A 239 19.17 -3.47 13.94
CA GLU A 239 18.64 -4.85 14.08
C GLU A 239 17.76 -4.96 15.32
N ALA A 240 18.17 -4.35 16.44
CA ALA A 240 17.39 -4.34 17.69
C ALA A 240 16.04 -3.63 17.50
N ALA A 241 16.00 -2.56 16.68
CA ALA A 241 14.75 -1.86 16.35
C ALA A 241 13.83 -2.75 15.50
N LEU A 242 14.39 -3.46 14.52
CA LEU A 242 13.62 -4.40 13.69
C LEU A 242 13.09 -5.57 14.55
N ASP A 243 13.91 -6.11 15.45
CA ASP A 243 13.49 -7.17 16.37
C ASP A 243 12.40 -6.67 17.33
N ARG A 244 12.50 -5.43 17.78
CA ARG A 244 11.45 -4.78 18.58
C ARG A 244 10.14 -4.73 17.80
N LEU A 245 10.18 -4.27 16.54
CA LEU A 245 8.99 -4.23 15.68
C LEU A 245 8.35 -5.62 15.56
N ARG A 246 9.17 -6.66 15.31
CA ARG A 246 8.71 -8.07 15.23
C ARG A 246 7.97 -8.49 16.51
N ARG A 247 8.56 -8.23 17.66
CA ARG A 247 7.96 -8.57 18.97
C ARG A 247 6.63 -7.84 19.17
N GLU A 248 6.57 -6.55 18.89
CA GLU A 248 5.36 -5.74 19.13
C GLU A 248 4.22 -6.15 18.17
N LEU A 249 4.54 -6.44 16.92
CA LEU A 249 3.53 -6.92 15.97
C LEU A 249 2.99 -8.31 16.37
N ARG A 250 3.87 -9.24 16.78
CA ARG A 250 3.44 -10.56 17.29
C ARG A 250 2.60 -10.45 18.55
N ARG A 251 2.91 -9.48 19.42
CA ARG A 251 2.15 -9.22 20.65
C ARG A 251 0.76 -8.63 20.35
N SER A 252 0.69 -7.79 19.32
CA SER A 252 -0.55 -7.09 18.93
C SER A 252 -1.47 -7.95 18.06
N PHE A 253 -0.91 -8.82 17.19
CA PHE A 253 -1.69 -9.51 16.16
C PHE A 253 -1.37 -11.01 16.12
N THR A 254 -2.38 -11.83 16.30
CA THR A 254 -2.24 -13.31 16.31
C THR A 254 -1.85 -13.87 14.94
N ASN A 255 -2.31 -13.23 13.86
CA ASN A 255 -2.04 -13.68 12.48
C ASN A 255 -0.98 -12.75 11.86
N MET A 256 0.24 -12.82 12.39
CA MET A 256 1.37 -11.99 11.96
C MET A 256 2.43 -12.85 11.26
N HIS A 257 2.79 -12.46 10.04
CA HIS A 257 3.79 -13.12 9.21
C HIS A 257 5.00 -12.20 9.02
N ASP A 258 6.18 -12.70 9.32
CA ASP A 258 7.42 -11.95 9.18
C ASP A 258 8.12 -12.36 7.88
N PHE A 259 8.01 -11.52 6.86
CA PHE A 259 8.67 -11.75 5.58
C PHE A 259 9.97 -10.95 5.41
N SER A 260 10.44 -10.29 6.47
CA SER A 260 11.60 -9.39 6.39
C SER A 260 12.88 -10.05 5.87
N ARG A 261 13.02 -11.38 6.03
CA ARG A 261 14.19 -12.11 5.57
C ARG A 261 13.98 -12.98 4.32
N VAL A 262 12.74 -13.13 3.87
CA VAL A 262 12.38 -14.11 2.83
C VAL A 262 13.03 -13.82 1.47
N ALA A 263 13.43 -12.58 1.23
CA ALA A 263 13.97 -12.14 -0.06
C ALA A 263 15.49 -11.87 -0.01
N LEU A 264 16.16 -12.10 1.13
CA LEU A 264 17.60 -11.83 1.24
C LEU A 264 18.42 -12.69 0.27
N ASP A 265 18.01 -13.94 0.07
CA ASP A 265 18.63 -14.88 -0.84
C ASP A 265 17.95 -14.92 -2.22
N ARG A 266 17.04 -13.98 -2.49
CA ARG A 266 16.24 -13.93 -3.72
C ARG A 266 16.30 -12.52 -4.35
N PRO A 267 17.51 -12.02 -4.69
CA PRO A 267 17.65 -10.62 -5.16
C PRO A 267 16.82 -10.32 -6.41
N ALA A 268 16.59 -11.31 -7.27
CA ALA A 268 15.77 -11.14 -8.49
C ALA A 268 14.30 -10.81 -8.21
N THR A 269 13.84 -10.93 -6.96
CA THR A 269 12.46 -10.59 -6.58
C THR A 269 12.26 -9.10 -6.32
N PHE A 270 13.35 -8.32 -6.26
CA PHE A 270 13.30 -6.86 -6.27
C PHE A 270 13.58 -6.35 -7.69
N PHE A 271 13.23 -5.10 -7.94
CA PHE A 271 13.69 -4.44 -9.17
C PHE A 271 15.19 -4.15 -9.03
N SER A 272 15.96 -4.40 -10.09
CA SER A 272 17.42 -4.25 -10.04
C SER A 272 17.85 -2.81 -9.70
N PHE A 273 17.08 -1.83 -10.18
CA PHE A 273 17.35 -0.41 -10.00
C PHE A 273 16.70 0.18 -8.73
N ASP A 274 15.83 -0.57 -8.06
CA ASP A 274 15.07 -0.09 -6.89
C ASP A 274 15.22 -1.10 -5.74
N PRO A 275 16.09 -0.82 -4.78
CA PRO A 275 16.33 -1.75 -3.67
C PRO A 275 15.20 -1.78 -2.64
N VAL A 276 14.17 -0.97 -2.82
CA VAL A 276 13.11 -0.77 -1.83
C VAL A 276 11.87 -1.58 -2.16
N HIS A 277 11.47 -1.54 -3.44
CA HIS A 277 10.21 -2.15 -3.88
C HIS A 277 10.46 -3.53 -4.49
N TYR A 278 9.82 -4.53 -3.91
CA TYR A 278 9.79 -5.88 -4.48
C TYR A 278 8.80 -5.93 -5.66
N LYS A 279 9.04 -6.87 -6.55
CA LYS A 279 8.17 -7.10 -7.70
C LYS A 279 6.76 -7.56 -7.24
N PRO A 280 5.70 -7.14 -7.92
CA PRO A 280 4.33 -7.57 -7.57
C PRO A 280 4.14 -9.07 -7.45
N SER A 281 4.91 -9.86 -8.21
CA SER A 281 4.88 -11.34 -8.14
C SER A 281 5.25 -11.87 -6.75
N LEU A 282 6.30 -11.29 -6.12
CA LEU A 282 6.66 -11.67 -4.76
C LEU A 282 5.55 -11.26 -3.78
N GLY A 283 5.03 -10.04 -3.92
CA GLY A 283 3.93 -9.57 -3.07
C GLY A 283 2.72 -10.51 -3.13
N LYS A 284 2.31 -10.88 -4.34
CA LYS A 284 1.24 -11.86 -4.57
C LYS A 284 1.53 -13.20 -3.89
N GLU A 285 2.75 -13.73 -4.08
CA GLU A 285 3.18 -15.01 -3.49
C GLU A 285 3.02 -14.98 -1.96
N LEU A 286 3.59 -13.95 -1.31
CA LEU A 286 3.64 -13.86 0.15
C LEU A 286 2.26 -13.59 0.76
N VAL A 287 1.49 -12.66 0.17
CA VAL A 287 0.15 -12.36 0.68
C VAL A 287 -0.75 -13.58 0.53
N ASN A 288 -0.71 -14.28 -0.61
CA ASN A 288 -1.49 -15.52 -0.80
C ASN A 288 -1.05 -16.60 0.19
N GLY A 289 0.25 -16.74 0.42
CA GLY A 289 0.76 -17.68 1.43
C GLY A 289 0.20 -17.39 2.82
N ALA A 290 0.25 -16.14 3.24
CA ALA A 290 -0.27 -15.70 4.55
C ALA A 290 -1.79 -15.89 4.65
N LEU A 291 -2.52 -15.59 3.59
CA LEU A 291 -3.97 -15.75 3.52
C LEU A 291 -4.37 -17.23 3.59
N CYS A 292 -3.66 -18.10 2.88
CA CYS A 292 -3.92 -19.55 2.92
C CYS A 292 -3.57 -20.15 4.29
N ASP A 293 -2.47 -19.70 4.89
CA ASP A 293 -2.09 -20.11 6.24
C ASP A 293 -3.18 -19.68 7.25
N PHE A 294 -3.62 -18.42 7.15
CA PHE A 294 -4.69 -17.89 8.00
C PHE A 294 -5.97 -18.74 7.92
N VAL A 295 -6.46 -19.08 6.71
CA VAL A 295 -7.72 -19.81 6.57
C VAL A 295 -7.58 -21.26 7.01
N ASN A 296 -6.41 -21.87 6.85
CA ASN A 296 -6.14 -23.23 7.30
C ASN A 296 -6.13 -23.35 8.83
N HIS A 297 -5.77 -22.28 9.54
CA HIS A 297 -5.74 -22.27 11.01
C HIS A 297 -7.03 -21.73 11.63
N SER A 298 -7.69 -20.74 10.98
CA SER A 298 -8.85 -20.06 11.55
C SER A 298 -10.16 -20.83 11.38
N GLY A 299 -10.25 -21.69 10.37
CA GLY A 299 -11.49 -22.43 10.04
C GLY A 299 -12.70 -21.49 9.87
N GLY A 300 -13.81 -21.92 9.46
CA GLY A 300 -15.05 -21.17 9.56
C GLY A 300 -15.53 -20.49 8.29
N ALA A 301 -16.40 -19.50 8.47
CA ALA A 301 -17.23 -18.92 7.41
C ALA A 301 -16.48 -18.35 6.19
N LEU A 302 -15.21 -17.96 6.35
CA LEU A 302 -14.43 -17.41 5.23
C LEU A 302 -13.88 -18.49 4.29
N ARG A 303 -13.85 -19.76 4.70
CA ARG A 303 -13.21 -20.83 3.90
C ARG A 303 -13.76 -20.94 2.48
N ASN A 304 -15.05 -20.65 2.28
CA ASN A 304 -15.68 -20.70 0.96
C ASN A 304 -15.10 -19.68 -0.03
N HIS A 305 -14.48 -18.60 0.46
CA HIS A 305 -13.81 -17.60 -0.38
C HIS A 305 -12.40 -18.03 -0.81
N PHE A 306 -11.85 -19.10 -0.23
CA PHE A 306 -10.44 -19.51 -0.37
C PHE A 306 -10.27 -20.81 -1.16
N LYS A 307 -11.08 -21.01 -2.20
CA LYS A 307 -11.06 -22.23 -3.04
C LYS A 307 -9.70 -22.51 -3.69
N GLN A 308 -8.87 -21.47 -3.85
CA GLN A 308 -7.55 -21.59 -4.48
C GLN A 308 -6.43 -21.99 -3.50
N CYS A 309 -6.71 -22.01 -2.19
CA CYS A 309 -5.69 -22.39 -1.22
C CYS A 309 -5.53 -23.90 -1.19
N PRO A 310 -4.29 -24.42 -1.36
CA PRO A 310 -4.06 -25.85 -1.20
C PRO A 310 -4.47 -26.28 0.21
N ALA A 311 -5.11 -27.43 0.32
CA ALA A 311 -5.37 -28.05 1.62
C ALA A 311 -4.01 -28.22 2.34
N LYS A 312 -4.03 -28.06 3.66
CA LYS A 312 -2.84 -28.12 4.52
C LYS A 312 -1.93 -29.28 4.10
N ILE A 313 -0.77 -28.95 3.53
CA ILE A 313 0.28 -29.94 3.43
C ILE A 313 0.74 -30.15 4.88
N THR A 314 0.35 -31.23 5.48
CA THR A 314 0.89 -31.64 6.76
C THR A 314 2.37 -31.92 6.52
N ASN A 315 3.21 -30.92 6.73
CA ASN A 315 4.64 -31.14 6.80
C ASN A 315 4.86 -32.06 8.00
N LYS A 316 4.99 -33.35 7.73
CA LYS A 316 5.66 -34.22 8.67
C LYS A 316 7.04 -33.60 8.87
N LYS A 317 7.29 -33.07 10.07
CA LYS A 317 8.64 -32.69 10.47
C LYS A 317 9.56 -33.88 10.23
N PRO A 318 10.74 -33.68 9.62
CA PRO A 318 11.74 -34.76 9.58
C PRO A 318 12.21 -35.13 10.98
#